data_088747cd7bd0e480dfc6adba35be42f2
#
_entry.id   088747cd7bd0e480dfc6adba35be42f2
#
_cell.length_a   1.000
_cell.length_b   1.000
_cell.length_c   1.000
_cell.angle_alpha   90.00
_cell.angle_beta   90.00
_cell.angle_gamma   90.00
#
_symmetry.space_group_name_H-M   'P 1'
#
loop_
_entity.id
_entity.type
_entity.pdbx_description
1 polymer ?
#
loop_
_entity_poly.entity_id
_entity_poly.type
_entity_poly.pdbx_seq_one_letter_code
_entity_poly.pdbx_strand_id
1 'polypeptide(L)'
;MLDYSKEKLVELGAEITTREIYQQPDVWQTAFNHYKAQADQVAAFLKGIEEKHDYIKVIFTGAGTSAYVGDTLLPYFRKLYDERKWNFNSVATTDIVASPEVHLHKEIPTVLVSFARSGNSPESVATVELAKQLVDELYQVTITCAAEGKLAQQAHGDERNLLLLQPAPSNDAGFAMTSSFTSMMLTTLLVFDPADLAQKEARVAELIALSQKVLADVADVQALTELDFNRVIYLGAGPFFGLAHEAQLKILELTAGKVATMYESPVGFRHGPKSLINEETLVLVFGSRDAYTKRYDLDLVREVAGDQIARKVVFFTEHREDLENVEQVVLESDILEDSYRAFPYIVYAQLFSLLTSLKVKNRPDTPSPTGTVNRVVQGVIIHPFQQ
;
A
#
# COMPACT_ATOMS: atom_id res chain seq x y z
N MET A 1 10.67 6.88 -20.54
CA MET A 1 10.66 6.59 -19.11
C MET A 1 12.03 6.91 -18.53
N LEU A 2 12.12 7.81 -17.57
CA LEU A 2 13.39 8.16 -16.88
C LEU A 2 14.56 8.51 -17.81
N ASP A 3 14.44 9.25 -18.85
CA ASP A 3 15.51 9.63 -19.80
C ASP A 3 16.48 8.49 -20.23
N TYR A 4 16.15 7.24 -19.93
CA TYR A 4 16.89 6.04 -20.31
C TYR A 4 16.21 5.32 -21.49
N SER A 5 17.02 4.77 -22.40
CA SER A 5 16.52 3.80 -23.40
C SER A 5 16.15 2.49 -22.73
N LYS A 6 15.29 1.70 -23.36
CA LYS A 6 14.91 0.37 -22.85
C LYS A 6 16.13 -0.53 -22.68
N GLU A 7 17.05 -0.49 -23.63
CA GLU A 7 18.30 -1.27 -23.59
C GLU A 7 19.13 -0.89 -22.35
N LYS A 8 19.19 0.41 -22.03
CA LYS A 8 19.92 0.88 -20.86
C LYS A 8 19.25 0.44 -19.56
N LEU A 9 17.93 0.47 -19.48
CA LEU A 9 17.20 -0.04 -18.33
C LEU A 9 17.42 -1.54 -18.12
N VAL A 10 17.45 -2.34 -19.20
CA VAL A 10 17.78 -3.77 -19.15
C VAL A 10 19.20 -4.00 -18.64
N GLU A 11 20.18 -3.24 -19.14
CA GLU A 11 21.58 -3.30 -18.67
C GLU A 11 21.66 -3.02 -17.15
N LEU A 12 20.91 -2.02 -16.68
CA LEU A 12 20.86 -1.63 -15.28
C LEU A 12 20.03 -2.59 -14.40
N GLY A 13 19.28 -3.54 -14.99
CA GLY A 13 18.34 -4.42 -14.28
C GLY A 13 17.19 -3.64 -13.64
N ALA A 14 16.64 -2.69 -14.37
CA ALA A 14 15.61 -1.76 -13.93
C ALA A 14 14.40 -1.68 -14.88
N GLU A 15 14.40 -2.44 -15.98
CA GLU A 15 13.36 -2.35 -17.01
C GLU A 15 12.01 -2.79 -16.47
N ILE A 16 11.95 -3.92 -15.77
CA ILE A 16 10.71 -4.48 -15.26
C ILE A 16 10.09 -3.54 -14.23
N THR A 17 10.84 -3.17 -13.21
CA THR A 17 10.37 -2.28 -12.14
C THR A 17 9.94 -0.91 -12.68
N THR A 18 10.70 -0.34 -13.63
CA THR A 18 10.34 0.93 -14.27
C THR A 18 9.01 0.80 -15.00
N ARG A 19 8.85 -0.21 -15.84
CA ARG A 19 7.61 -0.44 -16.60
C ARG A 19 6.41 -0.64 -15.66
N GLU A 20 6.59 -1.40 -14.58
CA GLU A 20 5.54 -1.67 -13.61
C GLU A 20 5.12 -0.45 -12.79
N ILE A 21 6.02 0.49 -12.54
CA ILE A 21 5.67 1.79 -11.95
C ILE A 21 4.89 2.65 -12.95
N TYR A 22 5.34 2.73 -14.20
CA TYR A 22 4.72 3.61 -15.20
C TYR A 22 3.38 3.13 -15.74
N GLN A 23 3.08 1.83 -15.69
CA GLN A 23 1.82 1.26 -16.17
C GLN A 23 0.64 1.45 -15.19
N GLN A 24 0.89 1.84 -13.94
CA GLN A 24 -0.12 1.88 -12.90
C GLN A 24 -1.40 2.64 -13.27
N PRO A 25 -1.36 3.85 -13.88
CA PRO A 25 -2.56 4.55 -14.29
C PRO A 25 -3.48 3.73 -15.22
N ASP A 26 -2.91 3.02 -16.19
CA ASP A 26 -3.67 2.17 -17.13
C ASP A 26 -4.23 0.93 -16.43
N VAL A 27 -3.47 0.37 -15.49
CA VAL A 27 -3.92 -0.75 -14.65
C VAL A 27 -5.10 -0.34 -13.77
N TRP A 28 -5.06 0.85 -13.17
CA TRP A 28 -6.17 1.34 -12.34
C TRP A 28 -7.44 1.63 -13.15
N GLN A 29 -7.31 2.18 -14.34
CA GLN A 29 -8.46 2.35 -15.24
C GLN A 29 -9.08 1.00 -15.59
N THR A 30 -8.25 -0.01 -15.84
CA THR A 30 -8.73 -1.37 -16.13
C THR A 30 -9.37 -2.02 -14.89
N ALA A 31 -8.76 -1.85 -13.71
CA ALA A 31 -9.32 -2.35 -12.44
C ALA A 31 -10.68 -1.71 -12.14
N PHE A 32 -10.82 -0.40 -12.37
CA PHE A 32 -12.12 0.28 -12.25
C PHE A 32 -13.16 -0.30 -13.19
N ASN A 33 -12.81 -0.55 -14.45
CA ASN A 33 -13.72 -1.15 -15.43
C ASN A 33 -14.13 -2.58 -15.01
N HIS A 34 -13.22 -3.38 -14.46
CA HIS A 34 -13.53 -4.70 -13.90
C HIS A 34 -14.50 -4.59 -12.72
N TYR A 35 -14.25 -3.66 -11.79
CA TYR A 35 -15.17 -3.40 -10.68
C TYR A 35 -16.56 -2.97 -11.21
N LYS A 36 -16.62 -2.01 -12.13
CA LYS A 36 -17.86 -1.49 -12.70
C LYS A 36 -18.73 -2.61 -13.30
N ALA A 37 -18.10 -3.59 -13.97
CA ALA A 37 -18.78 -4.74 -14.53
C ALA A 37 -19.36 -5.72 -13.48
N GLN A 38 -18.85 -5.67 -12.23
CA GLN A 38 -19.24 -6.56 -11.13
C GLN A 38 -19.89 -5.80 -9.96
N ALA A 39 -20.16 -4.49 -10.10
CA ALA A 39 -20.61 -3.63 -9.00
C ALA A 39 -21.89 -4.14 -8.33
N ASP A 40 -22.85 -4.62 -9.11
CA ASP A 40 -24.10 -5.18 -8.58
C ASP A 40 -23.86 -6.49 -7.79
N GLN A 41 -22.95 -7.35 -8.26
CA GLN A 41 -22.56 -8.57 -7.55
C GLN A 41 -21.87 -8.24 -6.23
N VAL A 42 -20.94 -7.27 -6.23
CA VAL A 42 -20.26 -6.80 -5.02
C VAL A 42 -21.26 -6.25 -4.02
N ALA A 43 -22.17 -5.38 -4.47
CA ALA A 43 -23.20 -4.79 -3.63
C ALA A 43 -24.14 -5.84 -3.03
N ALA A 44 -24.58 -6.80 -3.85
CA ALA A 44 -25.45 -7.90 -3.40
C ALA A 44 -24.77 -8.81 -2.36
N PHE A 45 -23.47 -9.10 -2.55
CA PHE A 45 -22.66 -9.90 -1.63
C PHE A 45 -22.56 -9.23 -0.25
N LEU A 46 -22.14 -7.96 -0.21
CA LEU A 46 -21.99 -7.21 1.06
C LEU A 46 -23.35 -7.01 1.74
N LYS A 47 -24.39 -6.64 0.99
CA LYS A 47 -25.75 -6.48 1.52
C LYS A 47 -26.29 -7.79 2.11
N GLY A 48 -26.04 -8.92 1.44
CA GLY A 48 -26.47 -10.24 1.93
C GLY A 48 -25.81 -10.64 3.26
N ILE A 49 -24.59 -10.17 3.53
CA ILE A 49 -23.92 -10.33 4.82
C ILE A 49 -24.52 -9.37 5.86
N GLU A 50 -24.71 -8.12 5.48
CA GLU A 50 -25.24 -7.08 6.35
C GLU A 50 -26.65 -7.36 6.87
N GLU A 51 -27.49 -7.96 6.03
CA GLU A 51 -28.88 -8.34 6.39
C GLU A 51 -28.94 -9.52 7.36
N LYS A 52 -27.90 -10.35 7.44
CA LYS A 52 -27.86 -11.54 8.29
C LYS A 52 -27.28 -11.30 9.69
N HIS A 53 -26.44 -10.29 9.83
CA HIS A 53 -25.66 -10.10 11.05
C HIS A 53 -25.74 -8.67 11.58
N ASP A 54 -25.94 -8.54 12.87
CA ASP A 54 -25.93 -7.23 13.58
C ASP A 54 -24.54 -6.67 13.79
N TYR A 55 -23.53 -7.54 13.83
CA TYR A 55 -22.12 -7.20 13.94
C TYR A 55 -21.28 -8.03 12.96
N ILE A 56 -20.38 -7.39 12.25
CA ILE A 56 -19.53 -8.01 11.24
C ILE A 56 -18.10 -7.54 11.46
N LYS A 57 -17.20 -8.48 11.69
CA LYS A 57 -15.76 -8.21 11.73
C LYS A 57 -15.19 -8.30 10.31
N VAL A 58 -14.53 -7.25 9.85
CA VAL A 58 -13.78 -7.26 8.59
C VAL A 58 -12.30 -7.32 8.91
N ILE A 59 -11.59 -8.27 8.33
CA ILE A 59 -10.13 -8.42 8.49
C ILE A 59 -9.49 -8.25 7.11
N PHE A 60 -8.81 -7.13 6.90
CA PHE A 60 -7.88 -6.94 5.79
C PHE A 60 -6.60 -7.70 6.09
N THR A 61 -6.17 -8.60 5.20
CA THR A 61 -5.02 -9.46 5.46
C THR A 61 -4.17 -9.69 4.21
N GLY A 62 -2.88 -9.80 4.41
CA GLY A 62 -1.85 -10.05 3.42
C GLY A 62 -0.50 -10.22 4.08
N ALA A 63 0.57 -10.45 3.30
CA ALA A 63 1.94 -10.53 3.80
C ALA A 63 2.82 -9.44 3.18
N GLY A 64 3.66 -8.76 3.98
CA GLY A 64 4.50 -7.65 3.54
C GLY A 64 3.68 -6.53 2.90
N THR A 65 4.06 -6.07 1.72
CA THR A 65 3.33 -5.04 0.96
C THR A 65 1.82 -5.32 0.84
N SER A 66 1.41 -6.59 0.74
CA SER A 66 -0.01 -6.93 0.70
C SER A 66 -0.74 -6.60 2.01
N ALA A 67 -0.10 -6.70 3.18
CA ALA A 67 -0.69 -6.29 4.45
C ALA A 67 -0.90 -4.77 4.50
N TYR A 68 0.04 -4.00 3.94
CA TYR A 68 0.00 -2.54 3.97
C TYR A 68 -1.13 -1.93 3.14
N VAL A 69 -1.79 -2.71 2.26
CA VAL A 69 -3.07 -2.33 1.66
C VAL A 69 -4.11 -2.07 2.75
N GLY A 70 -4.26 -3.02 3.65
CA GLY A 70 -5.17 -2.91 4.80
C GLY A 70 -4.77 -1.76 5.73
N ASP A 71 -3.50 -1.66 6.09
CA ASP A 71 -2.99 -0.62 6.99
C ASP A 71 -3.24 0.79 6.45
N THR A 72 -3.08 0.98 5.13
CA THR A 72 -3.34 2.26 4.47
C THR A 72 -4.83 2.61 4.44
N LEU A 73 -5.72 1.64 4.26
CA LEU A 73 -7.14 1.90 4.05
C LEU A 73 -7.98 1.85 5.33
N LEU A 74 -7.52 1.14 6.35
CA LEU A 74 -8.23 0.96 7.62
C LEU A 74 -8.75 2.27 8.25
N PRO A 75 -7.93 3.34 8.37
CA PRO A 75 -8.40 4.59 8.98
C PRO A 75 -9.56 5.25 8.22
N TYR A 76 -9.57 5.12 6.89
CA TYR A 76 -10.62 5.64 6.03
C TYR A 76 -11.95 4.92 6.28
N PHE A 77 -11.95 3.58 6.29
CA PHE A 77 -13.19 2.82 6.50
C PHE A 77 -13.72 2.97 7.92
N ARG A 78 -12.85 3.03 8.93
CA ARG A 78 -13.28 3.33 10.31
C ARG A 78 -13.96 4.69 10.46
N LYS A 79 -13.58 5.66 9.64
CA LYS A 79 -14.24 7.00 9.61
C LYS A 79 -15.61 6.95 8.92
N LEU A 80 -15.80 6.05 7.94
CA LEU A 80 -17.02 5.97 7.13
C LEU A 80 -18.10 5.10 7.72
N TYR A 81 -17.74 4.07 8.48
CA TYR A 81 -18.67 3.06 8.97
C TYR A 81 -18.92 3.16 10.47
N ASP A 82 -20.11 2.71 10.90
CA ASP A 82 -20.38 2.50 12.32
C ASP A 82 -19.68 1.21 12.78
N GLU A 83 -18.62 1.35 13.58
CA GLU A 83 -17.83 0.21 14.08
C GLU A 83 -18.62 -0.78 14.96
N ARG A 84 -19.82 -0.39 15.42
CA ARG A 84 -20.75 -1.30 16.12
C ARG A 84 -21.40 -2.30 15.17
N LYS A 85 -21.43 -2.00 13.86
CA LYS A 85 -21.96 -2.86 12.80
C LYS A 85 -20.83 -3.48 11.97
N TRP A 86 -19.95 -2.64 11.41
CA TRP A 86 -18.84 -3.04 10.57
C TRP A 86 -17.51 -2.70 11.26
N ASN A 87 -16.90 -3.69 11.92
CA ASN A 87 -15.64 -3.49 12.63
C ASN A 87 -14.45 -3.87 11.74
N PHE A 88 -13.79 -2.87 11.19
CA PHE A 88 -12.63 -3.05 10.31
C PHE A 88 -11.34 -3.21 11.09
N ASN A 89 -10.53 -4.20 10.68
CA ASN A 89 -9.20 -4.50 11.21
C ASN A 89 -8.23 -4.74 10.05
N SER A 90 -6.96 -4.45 10.26
CA SER A 90 -5.86 -4.87 9.39
C SER A 90 -4.94 -5.76 10.20
N VAL A 91 -4.75 -7.00 9.76
CA VAL A 91 -3.93 -8.00 10.44
C VAL A 91 -3.15 -8.78 9.40
N ALA A 92 -1.82 -8.75 9.49
CA ALA A 92 -0.97 -9.47 8.56
C ALA A 92 -1.23 -10.99 8.64
N THR A 93 -1.13 -11.70 7.50
CA THR A 93 -1.25 -13.17 7.49
C THR A 93 -0.23 -13.83 8.41
N THR A 94 0.95 -13.23 8.54
CA THR A 94 2.02 -13.68 9.45
C THR A 94 1.58 -13.68 10.91
N ASP A 95 0.81 -12.68 11.33
CA ASP A 95 0.31 -12.55 12.70
C ASP A 95 -0.85 -13.52 12.96
N ILE A 96 -1.74 -13.67 11.97
CA ILE A 96 -2.83 -14.65 12.06
C ILE A 96 -2.27 -16.06 12.18
N VAL A 97 -1.28 -16.43 11.36
CA VAL A 97 -0.66 -17.76 11.39
C VAL A 97 0.07 -17.99 12.71
N ALA A 98 0.75 -16.97 13.23
CA ALA A 98 1.50 -17.08 14.48
C ALA A 98 0.59 -17.14 15.73
N SER A 99 -0.58 -16.49 15.69
CA SER A 99 -1.48 -16.35 16.86
C SER A 99 -2.95 -16.30 16.43
N PRO A 100 -3.50 -17.38 15.84
CA PRO A 100 -4.80 -17.35 15.18
C PRO A 100 -5.95 -17.01 16.13
N GLU A 101 -5.96 -17.51 17.37
CA GLU A 101 -7.04 -17.26 18.34
C GLU A 101 -7.10 -15.82 18.85
N VAL A 102 -6.04 -15.02 18.66
CA VAL A 102 -6.06 -13.59 18.96
C VAL A 102 -6.91 -12.83 17.94
N HIS A 103 -6.99 -13.34 16.72
CA HIS A 103 -7.56 -12.63 15.59
C HIS A 103 -8.87 -13.24 15.07
N LEU A 104 -9.00 -14.57 15.13
CA LEU A 104 -10.13 -15.34 14.64
C LEU A 104 -10.97 -15.87 15.81
N HIS A 105 -12.25 -15.54 15.81
CA HIS A 105 -13.15 -15.88 16.92
C HIS A 105 -14.36 -16.65 16.38
N LYS A 106 -14.65 -17.78 16.98
CA LYS A 106 -15.63 -18.76 16.48
C LYS A 106 -17.00 -18.16 16.21
N GLU A 107 -17.54 -17.41 17.15
CA GLU A 107 -18.91 -16.91 17.13
C GLU A 107 -19.06 -15.51 16.46
N ILE A 108 -17.96 -14.92 15.99
CA ILE A 108 -17.98 -13.59 15.37
C ILE A 108 -18.04 -13.72 13.84
N PRO A 109 -19.16 -13.34 13.21
CA PRO A 109 -19.24 -13.29 11.74
C PRO A 109 -18.10 -12.46 11.16
N THR A 110 -17.31 -13.08 10.29
CA THR A 110 -16.07 -12.46 9.80
C THR A 110 -16.04 -12.42 8.28
N VAL A 111 -15.71 -11.26 7.72
CA VAL A 111 -15.34 -11.08 6.32
C VAL A 111 -13.82 -11.01 6.24
N LEU A 112 -13.18 -12.05 5.75
CA LEU A 112 -11.74 -12.10 5.52
C LEU A 112 -11.43 -11.56 4.13
N VAL A 113 -10.77 -10.40 4.05
CA VAL A 113 -10.37 -9.76 2.79
C VAL A 113 -8.90 -10.06 2.55
N SER A 114 -8.62 -11.00 1.64
CA SER A 114 -7.27 -11.48 1.36
C SER A 114 -6.63 -10.75 0.19
N PHE A 115 -5.48 -10.14 0.43
CA PHE A 115 -4.66 -9.48 -0.59
C PHE A 115 -3.48 -10.36 -0.98
N ALA A 116 -3.31 -10.62 -2.28
CA ALA A 116 -2.22 -11.45 -2.72
C ALA A 116 -1.79 -11.16 -4.16
N ARG A 117 -0.48 -10.93 -4.39
CA ARG A 117 0.06 -10.85 -5.75
C ARG A 117 0.00 -12.20 -6.43
N SER A 118 0.61 -13.22 -5.86
CA SER A 118 0.67 -14.58 -6.42
C SER A 118 -0.45 -15.51 -5.94
N GLY A 119 -1.02 -15.23 -4.78
CA GLY A 119 -1.98 -16.13 -4.14
C GLY A 119 -1.43 -17.49 -3.68
N ASN A 120 -0.10 -17.63 -3.61
CA ASN A 120 0.59 -18.89 -3.30
C ASN A 120 1.45 -18.84 -2.05
N SER A 121 1.57 -17.71 -1.38
CA SER A 121 2.36 -17.59 -0.14
C SER A 121 1.82 -18.54 0.91
N PRO A 122 2.68 -19.33 1.58
CA PRO A 122 2.22 -20.32 2.56
C PRO A 122 1.35 -19.71 3.66
N GLU A 123 1.70 -18.54 4.14
CA GLU A 123 0.97 -17.82 5.19
C GLU A 123 -0.42 -17.39 4.73
N SER A 124 -0.56 -16.95 3.46
CA SER A 124 -1.85 -16.53 2.93
C SER A 124 -2.82 -17.72 2.81
N VAL A 125 -2.32 -18.86 2.34
CA VAL A 125 -3.11 -20.10 2.26
C VAL A 125 -3.47 -20.60 3.65
N ALA A 126 -2.49 -20.64 4.57
CA ALA A 126 -2.70 -21.07 5.95
C ALA A 126 -3.70 -20.18 6.70
N THR A 127 -3.67 -18.86 6.48
CA THR A 127 -4.65 -17.93 7.08
C THR A 127 -6.08 -18.25 6.67
N VAL A 128 -6.31 -18.56 5.40
CA VAL A 128 -7.65 -18.96 4.90
C VAL A 128 -8.10 -20.28 5.54
N GLU A 129 -7.21 -21.27 5.63
CA GLU A 129 -7.54 -22.56 6.25
C GLU A 129 -7.81 -22.41 7.76
N LEU A 130 -7.03 -21.59 8.47
CA LEU A 130 -7.28 -21.27 9.88
C LEU A 130 -8.62 -20.55 10.07
N ALA A 131 -8.94 -19.60 9.20
CA ALA A 131 -10.22 -18.90 9.26
C ALA A 131 -11.41 -19.87 9.04
N LYS A 132 -11.31 -20.79 8.08
CA LYS A 132 -12.32 -21.85 7.85
C LYS A 132 -12.46 -22.79 9.04
N GLN A 133 -11.37 -23.06 9.77
CA GLN A 133 -11.38 -23.94 10.94
C GLN A 133 -11.97 -23.25 12.19
N LEU A 134 -11.71 -21.95 12.36
CA LEU A 134 -11.94 -21.23 13.62
C LEU A 134 -13.18 -20.35 13.63
N VAL A 135 -13.76 -20.01 12.47
CA VAL A 135 -14.90 -19.09 12.36
C VAL A 135 -16.10 -19.80 11.78
N ASP A 136 -17.22 -19.83 12.49
CA ASP A 136 -18.47 -20.50 12.04
C ASP A 136 -19.12 -19.77 10.87
N GLU A 137 -19.21 -18.44 10.93
CA GLU A 137 -19.79 -17.60 9.88
C GLU A 137 -18.69 -16.81 9.16
N LEU A 138 -17.94 -17.53 8.31
CA LEU A 138 -16.88 -16.96 7.49
C LEU A 138 -17.38 -16.58 6.10
N TYR A 139 -17.11 -15.34 5.70
CA TYR A 139 -17.21 -14.81 4.36
C TYR A 139 -15.84 -14.35 3.88
N GLN A 140 -15.59 -14.40 2.59
CA GLN A 140 -14.29 -14.05 2.04
C GLN A 140 -14.44 -13.07 0.87
N VAL A 141 -13.50 -12.14 0.77
CA VAL A 141 -13.26 -11.34 -0.43
C VAL A 141 -11.81 -11.57 -0.83
N THR A 142 -11.61 -12.28 -1.93
CA THR A 142 -10.27 -12.61 -2.43
C THR A 142 -9.87 -11.63 -3.52
N ILE A 143 -8.93 -10.75 -3.23
CA ILE A 143 -8.38 -9.74 -4.17
C ILE A 143 -6.97 -10.19 -4.54
N THR A 144 -6.77 -10.70 -5.76
CA THR A 144 -5.49 -11.28 -6.17
C THR A 144 -5.15 -11.00 -7.63
N CYS A 145 -3.85 -10.92 -7.94
CA CYS A 145 -3.37 -10.66 -9.30
C CYS A 145 -3.14 -11.92 -10.14
N ALA A 146 -3.19 -13.12 -9.52
CA ALA A 146 -2.91 -14.39 -10.20
C ALA A 146 -4.16 -15.28 -10.20
N ALA A 147 -4.76 -15.49 -11.37
CA ALA A 147 -5.92 -16.36 -11.54
C ALA A 147 -5.60 -17.84 -11.25
N GLU A 148 -4.35 -18.25 -11.52
CA GLU A 148 -3.82 -19.59 -11.26
C GLU A 148 -3.34 -19.79 -9.81
N GLY A 149 -3.34 -18.75 -9.01
CA GLY A 149 -2.95 -18.80 -7.60
C GLY A 149 -3.91 -19.63 -6.75
N LYS A 150 -3.40 -20.28 -5.71
CA LYS A 150 -4.20 -21.14 -4.83
C LYS A 150 -5.40 -20.43 -4.24
N LEU A 151 -5.25 -19.16 -3.82
CA LEU A 151 -6.36 -18.38 -3.26
C LEU A 151 -7.49 -18.16 -4.29
N ALA A 152 -7.13 -17.84 -5.56
CA ALA A 152 -8.13 -17.70 -6.62
C ALA A 152 -8.81 -19.03 -6.92
N GLN A 153 -8.03 -20.13 -7.00
CA GLN A 153 -8.57 -21.45 -7.27
C GLN A 153 -9.52 -21.95 -6.17
N GLN A 154 -9.20 -21.65 -4.91
CA GLN A 154 -10.06 -21.99 -3.77
C GLN A 154 -11.35 -21.15 -3.70
N ALA A 155 -11.39 -19.98 -4.33
CA ALA A 155 -12.56 -19.12 -4.39
C ALA A 155 -13.57 -19.56 -5.46
N HIS A 156 -13.14 -20.34 -6.46
CA HIS A 156 -14.04 -20.78 -7.52
C HIS A 156 -15.15 -21.71 -6.99
N GLY A 157 -16.40 -21.33 -7.24
CA GLY A 157 -17.58 -22.11 -6.84
C GLY A 157 -17.96 -21.97 -5.36
N ASP A 158 -17.28 -21.14 -4.60
CA ASP A 158 -17.63 -20.83 -3.21
C ASP A 158 -18.48 -19.56 -3.16
N GLU A 159 -19.79 -19.71 -2.90
CA GLU A 159 -20.74 -18.60 -2.81
C GLU A 159 -20.45 -17.64 -1.63
N ARG A 160 -19.66 -18.08 -0.65
CA ARG A 160 -19.20 -17.25 0.48
C ARG A 160 -17.88 -16.56 0.20
N ASN A 161 -17.31 -16.67 -1.02
CA ASN A 161 -16.05 -16.08 -1.41
C ASN A 161 -16.20 -15.25 -2.70
N LEU A 162 -16.18 -13.92 -2.56
CA LEU A 162 -16.19 -13.00 -3.69
C LEU A 162 -14.77 -12.88 -4.26
N LEU A 163 -14.53 -13.47 -5.43
CA LEU A 163 -13.25 -13.38 -6.13
C LEU A 163 -13.18 -12.13 -7.00
N LEU A 164 -12.20 -11.27 -6.76
CA LEU A 164 -11.94 -10.05 -7.52
C LEU A 164 -10.53 -10.12 -8.12
N LEU A 165 -10.43 -10.67 -9.32
CA LEU A 165 -9.17 -10.75 -10.05
C LEU A 165 -8.74 -9.38 -10.55
N GLN A 166 -7.48 -9.05 -10.30
CA GLN A 166 -6.88 -7.82 -10.75
C GLN A 166 -6.48 -7.91 -12.24
N PRO A 167 -6.32 -6.78 -12.95
CA PRO A 167 -5.83 -6.79 -14.33
C PRO A 167 -4.49 -7.55 -14.44
N ALA A 168 -4.33 -8.34 -15.50
CA ALA A 168 -3.14 -9.18 -15.68
C ALA A 168 -1.79 -8.42 -15.54
N PRO A 169 -1.64 -7.16 -16.05
CA PRO A 169 -0.41 -6.40 -15.86
C PRO A 169 -0.10 -6.03 -14.40
N SER A 170 -1.07 -6.12 -13.48
CA SER A 170 -0.84 -5.85 -12.05
C SER A 170 -0.05 -6.96 -11.34
N ASN A 171 0.11 -8.13 -11.96
CA ASN A 171 0.91 -9.21 -11.40
C ASN A 171 2.40 -8.92 -11.59
N ASP A 172 2.93 -7.99 -10.81
CA ASP A 172 4.32 -7.53 -10.92
C ASP A 172 5.29 -8.70 -11.08
N ALA A 173 6.02 -8.71 -12.19
CA ALA A 173 7.06 -9.71 -12.49
C ALA A 173 8.37 -9.38 -11.77
N GLY A 174 8.61 -8.10 -11.49
CA GLY A 174 9.72 -7.61 -10.68
C GLY A 174 9.65 -8.09 -9.24
N PHE A 175 10.72 -7.85 -8.50
CA PHE A 175 10.79 -8.20 -7.08
C PHE A 175 9.79 -7.38 -6.26
N ALA A 176 9.86 -6.06 -6.37
CA ALA A 176 9.02 -5.14 -5.61
C ALA A 176 7.57 -5.18 -6.11
N MET A 177 6.64 -5.15 -5.19
CA MET A 177 5.22 -4.95 -5.49
C MET A 177 4.99 -3.45 -5.75
N THR A 178 4.45 -3.12 -6.92
CA THR A 178 4.11 -1.76 -7.34
C THR A 178 2.67 -1.70 -7.85
N SER A 179 2.43 -2.16 -9.08
CA SER A 179 1.09 -2.23 -9.66
C SER A 179 0.15 -3.15 -8.87
N SER A 180 0.65 -4.26 -8.32
CA SER A 180 -0.16 -5.17 -7.51
C SER A 180 -0.67 -4.51 -6.23
N PHE A 181 0.19 -3.76 -5.53
CA PHE A 181 -0.19 -3.04 -4.32
C PHE A 181 -1.31 -2.04 -4.59
N THR A 182 -1.09 -1.14 -5.53
CA THR A 182 -2.02 -0.06 -5.81
C THR A 182 -3.31 -0.55 -6.47
N SER A 183 -3.25 -1.61 -7.30
CA SER A 183 -4.44 -2.20 -7.91
C SER A 183 -5.34 -2.86 -6.85
N MET A 184 -4.77 -3.63 -5.91
CA MET A 184 -5.53 -4.22 -4.80
C MET A 184 -6.08 -3.12 -3.86
N MET A 185 -5.32 -2.08 -3.60
CA MET A 185 -5.76 -0.93 -2.81
C MET A 185 -6.95 -0.22 -3.46
N LEU A 186 -6.90 0.03 -4.79
CA LEU A 186 -8.01 0.63 -5.52
C LEU A 186 -9.27 -0.25 -5.47
N THR A 187 -9.13 -1.53 -5.76
CA THR A 187 -10.27 -2.46 -5.74
C THR A 187 -10.92 -2.49 -4.36
N THR A 188 -10.14 -2.44 -3.28
CA THR A 188 -10.66 -2.40 -1.91
C THR A 188 -11.44 -1.11 -1.63
N LEU A 189 -10.92 0.05 -2.08
CA LEU A 189 -11.66 1.31 -2.01
C LEU A 189 -12.97 1.22 -2.78
N LEU A 190 -12.96 0.70 -4.00
CA LEU A 190 -14.17 0.56 -4.82
C LEU A 190 -15.21 -0.38 -4.19
N VAL A 191 -14.78 -1.44 -3.50
CA VAL A 191 -15.67 -2.40 -2.81
C VAL A 191 -16.32 -1.79 -1.57
N PHE A 192 -15.55 -1.13 -0.72
CA PHE A 192 -16.00 -0.71 0.61
C PHE A 192 -16.31 0.79 0.74
N ASP A 193 -15.96 1.64 -0.23
CA ASP A 193 -16.40 3.04 -0.21
C ASP A 193 -17.90 3.12 -0.52
N PRO A 194 -18.74 3.72 0.35
CA PRO A 194 -20.18 3.83 0.14
C PRO A 194 -20.58 4.85 -0.93
N ALA A 195 -19.63 5.60 -1.49
CA ALA A 195 -19.88 6.56 -2.56
C ALA A 195 -20.54 5.89 -3.76
N ASP A 196 -21.37 6.63 -4.50
CA ASP A 196 -21.96 6.14 -5.73
C ASP A 196 -20.92 5.94 -6.84
N LEU A 197 -21.32 5.24 -7.91
CA LEU A 197 -20.42 4.88 -9.01
C LEU A 197 -19.83 6.11 -9.72
N ALA A 198 -20.60 7.20 -9.85
CA ALA A 198 -20.14 8.42 -10.52
C ALA A 198 -19.08 9.13 -9.70
N GLN A 199 -19.25 9.18 -8.37
CA GLN A 199 -18.25 9.73 -7.45
C GLN A 199 -16.97 8.88 -7.45
N LYS A 200 -17.09 7.55 -7.47
CA LYS A 200 -15.95 6.64 -7.58
C LYS A 200 -15.20 6.86 -8.90
N GLU A 201 -15.94 6.96 -10.01
CA GLU A 201 -15.36 7.22 -11.34
C GLU A 201 -14.59 8.55 -11.38
N ALA A 202 -15.15 9.62 -10.82
CA ALA A 202 -14.49 10.92 -10.73
C ALA A 202 -13.20 10.85 -9.88
N ARG A 203 -13.23 10.17 -8.73
CA ARG A 203 -12.03 9.98 -7.88
C ARG A 203 -10.95 9.17 -8.59
N VAL A 204 -11.33 8.11 -9.31
CA VAL A 204 -10.38 7.29 -10.09
C VAL A 204 -9.75 8.11 -11.22
N ALA A 205 -10.54 8.89 -11.95
CA ALA A 205 -10.01 9.77 -13.00
C ALA A 205 -9.01 10.78 -12.44
N GLU A 206 -9.32 11.39 -11.30
CA GLU A 206 -8.48 12.38 -10.64
C GLU A 206 -7.16 11.78 -10.12
N LEU A 207 -7.21 10.63 -9.42
CA LEU A 207 -5.98 9.97 -8.95
C LEU A 207 -5.07 9.52 -10.11
N ILE A 208 -5.66 9.09 -11.23
CA ILE A 208 -4.94 8.76 -12.46
C ILE A 208 -4.23 10.02 -13.00
N ALA A 209 -4.94 11.13 -13.13
CA ALA A 209 -4.38 12.37 -13.65
C ALA A 209 -3.23 12.90 -12.79
N LEU A 210 -3.38 12.89 -11.45
CA LEU A 210 -2.32 13.31 -10.53
C LEU A 210 -1.11 12.37 -10.59
N SER A 211 -1.32 11.08 -10.70
CA SER A 211 -0.22 10.10 -10.79
C SER A 211 0.51 10.19 -12.13
N GLN A 212 -0.22 10.45 -13.24
CA GLN A 212 0.39 10.73 -14.53
C GLN A 212 1.25 12.01 -14.50
N LYS A 213 0.83 13.04 -13.76
CA LYS A 213 1.64 14.24 -13.54
C LYS A 213 2.94 13.91 -12.82
N VAL A 214 2.90 13.08 -11.76
CA VAL A 214 4.10 12.62 -11.05
C VAL A 214 5.03 11.81 -11.97
N LEU A 215 4.47 10.93 -12.81
CA LEU A 215 5.23 10.11 -13.75
C LEU A 215 5.84 10.92 -14.91
N ALA A 216 5.21 12.03 -15.30
CA ALA A 216 5.69 12.88 -16.37
C ALA A 216 6.79 13.86 -15.93
N ASP A 217 6.73 14.32 -14.67
CA ASP A 217 7.70 15.25 -14.10
C ASP A 217 8.53 14.58 -13.00
N VAL A 218 9.60 13.92 -13.44
CA VAL A 218 10.52 13.21 -12.55
C VAL A 218 11.71 14.05 -12.09
N ALA A 219 11.79 15.30 -12.52
CA ALA A 219 12.95 16.16 -12.26
C ALA A 219 13.17 16.38 -10.75
N ASP A 220 12.10 16.62 -10.00
CA ASP A 220 12.19 16.80 -8.54
C ASP A 220 12.65 15.51 -7.84
N VAL A 221 12.16 14.35 -8.30
CA VAL A 221 12.57 13.03 -7.76
C VAL A 221 14.05 12.78 -8.05
N GLN A 222 14.52 13.12 -9.27
CA GLN A 222 15.91 13.01 -9.66
C GLN A 222 16.79 13.92 -8.81
N ALA A 223 16.43 15.19 -8.66
CA ALA A 223 17.17 16.16 -7.85
C ALA A 223 17.28 15.71 -6.38
N LEU A 224 16.19 15.17 -5.81
CA LEU A 224 16.21 14.60 -4.46
C LEU A 224 17.16 13.40 -4.37
N THR A 225 17.16 12.55 -5.39
CA THR A 225 18.02 11.35 -5.44
C THR A 225 19.49 11.71 -5.58
N GLU A 226 19.86 12.83 -6.20
CA GLU A 226 21.23 13.27 -6.37
C GLU A 226 21.87 13.77 -5.05
N LEU A 227 21.07 14.15 -4.05
CA LEU A 227 21.59 14.57 -2.75
C LEU A 227 22.40 13.45 -2.10
N ASP A 228 23.39 13.84 -1.30
CA ASP A 228 24.18 12.88 -0.50
C ASP A 228 23.39 12.49 0.76
N PHE A 229 22.92 11.23 0.80
CA PHE A 229 22.18 10.67 1.92
C PHE A 229 22.42 9.17 2.06
N ASN A 230 22.29 8.68 3.29
CA ASN A 230 22.38 7.25 3.60
C ASN A 230 21.17 6.73 4.41
N ARG A 231 20.21 7.60 4.72
CA ARG A 231 18.97 7.24 5.42
C ARG A 231 17.78 8.07 4.95
N VAL A 232 16.64 7.42 4.95
CA VAL A 232 15.36 8.00 4.53
C VAL A 232 14.31 7.69 5.59
N ILE A 233 13.59 8.71 6.04
CA ILE A 233 12.48 8.59 6.99
C ILE A 233 11.20 8.98 6.28
N TYR A 234 10.19 8.11 6.34
CA TYR A 234 8.85 8.39 5.87
C TYR A 234 7.91 8.62 7.03
N LEU A 235 7.18 9.71 7.02
CA LEU A 235 6.21 10.04 8.07
C LEU A 235 4.84 10.27 7.48
N GLY A 236 3.80 9.82 8.22
CA GLY A 236 2.41 10.04 7.84
C GLY A 236 1.45 9.65 8.93
N ALA A 237 0.29 10.30 8.98
CA ALA A 237 -0.78 10.02 9.93
C ALA A 237 -2.01 9.43 9.23
N GLY A 238 -2.87 8.73 9.97
CA GLY A 238 -4.06 8.09 9.39
C GLY A 238 -3.70 7.12 8.26
N PRO A 239 -4.32 7.27 7.07
CA PRO A 239 -3.99 6.44 5.90
C PRO A 239 -2.51 6.49 5.52
N PHE A 240 -1.87 7.62 5.74
CA PHE A 240 -0.46 7.81 5.38
C PHE A 240 0.52 7.12 6.33
N PHE A 241 0.09 6.63 7.50
CA PHE A 241 0.94 5.78 8.34
C PHE A 241 1.23 4.44 7.65
N GLY A 242 0.19 3.76 7.14
CA GLY A 242 0.35 2.54 6.34
C GLY A 242 1.11 2.79 5.03
N LEU A 243 0.88 3.95 4.38
CA LEU A 243 1.61 4.34 3.18
C LEU A 243 3.09 4.60 3.45
N ALA A 244 3.44 5.24 4.58
CA ALA A 244 4.82 5.46 5.01
C ALA A 244 5.54 4.13 5.25
N HIS A 245 4.84 3.14 5.79
CA HIS A 245 5.36 1.78 5.97
C HIS A 245 5.68 1.13 4.60
N GLU A 246 4.77 1.23 3.63
CA GLU A 246 5.01 0.72 2.28
C GLU A 246 6.15 1.45 1.57
N ALA A 247 6.19 2.79 1.63
CA ALA A 247 7.25 3.59 1.02
C ALA A 247 8.63 3.24 1.61
N GLN A 248 8.71 3.06 2.91
CA GLN A 248 9.90 2.62 3.63
C GLN A 248 10.36 1.24 3.12
N LEU A 249 9.44 0.29 2.96
CA LEU A 249 9.77 -1.03 2.46
C LEU A 249 10.35 -0.98 1.04
N LYS A 250 9.85 -0.09 0.17
CA LYS A 250 10.38 0.04 -1.21
C LYS A 250 11.85 0.49 -1.22
N ILE A 251 12.25 1.44 -0.38
CA ILE A 251 13.67 1.82 -0.24
C ILE A 251 14.48 0.62 0.28
N LEU A 252 14.01 -0.04 1.31
CA LEU A 252 14.71 -1.18 1.93
C LEU A 252 14.96 -2.30 0.91
N GLU A 253 13.93 -2.70 0.20
CA GLU A 253 13.99 -3.77 -0.79
C GLU A 253 14.89 -3.40 -1.97
N LEU A 254 14.62 -2.27 -2.63
CA LEU A 254 15.28 -1.90 -3.88
C LEU A 254 16.74 -1.53 -3.70
N THR A 255 17.13 -1.08 -2.50
CA THR A 255 18.54 -0.80 -2.17
C THR A 255 19.25 -1.98 -1.51
N ALA A 256 18.56 -3.11 -1.27
CA ALA A 256 19.10 -4.24 -0.49
C ALA A 256 19.64 -3.80 0.89
N GLY A 257 18.97 -2.85 1.55
CA GLY A 257 19.35 -2.33 2.85
C GLY A 257 20.58 -1.41 2.86
N LYS A 258 21.09 -1.00 1.68
CA LYS A 258 22.23 -0.05 1.60
C LYS A 258 21.87 1.34 2.09
N VAL A 259 20.59 1.71 2.05
CA VAL A 259 20.05 2.94 2.64
C VAL A 259 19.23 2.55 3.86
N ALA A 260 19.56 3.08 5.02
CA ALA A 260 18.79 2.89 6.24
C ALA A 260 17.44 3.61 6.10
N THR A 261 16.38 2.99 6.60
CA THR A 261 15.05 3.56 6.44
C THR A 261 14.16 3.27 7.64
N MET A 262 13.21 4.18 7.91
CA MET A 262 12.20 4.00 8.93
C MET A 262 10.91 4.73 8.54
N TYR A 263 9.81 4.35 9.18
CA TYR A 263 8.54 5.06 9.11
C TYR A 263 7.98 5.31 10.51
N GLU A 264 7.18 6.36 10.65
CA GLU A 264 6.47 6.66 11.89
C GLU A 264 5.33 7.68 11.63
N SER A 265 4.47 7.85 12.60
CA SER A 265 3.53 8.98 12.62
C SER A 265 4.26 10.27 13.02
N PRO A 266 3.83 11.46 12.55
CA PRO A 266 4.47 12.73 12.90
C PRO A 266 4.55 12.97 14.41
N VAL A 267 3.50 12.62 15.15
CA VAL A 267 3.49 12.77 16.61
C VAL A 267 4.37 11.73 17.29
N GLY A 268 4.27 10.45 16.88
CA GLY A 268 5.06 9.35 17.43
C GLY A 268 6.57 9.53 17.23
N PHE A 269 6.95 10.15 16.11
CA PHE A 269 8.35 10.36 15.75
C PHE A 269 9.16 11.13 16.81
N ARG A 270 8.52 12.04 17.56
CA ARG A 270 9.14 12.77 18.66
C ARG A 270 9.54 11.90 19.86
N HIS A 271 8.94 10.71 19.98
CA HIS A 271 9.12 9.83 21.14
C HIS A 271 10.27 8.84 21.00
N GLY A 272 11.41 9.30 20.45
CA GLY A 272 12.63 8.53 20.30
C GLY A 272 13.10 8.38 18.85
N PRO A 273 12.26 8.00 17.89
CA PRO A 273 12.64 7.81 16.48
C PRO A 273 13.35 9.00 15.83
N LYS A 274 13.05 10.24 16.25
CA LYS A 274 13.70 11.47 15.78
C LYS A 274 15.22 11.43 15.95
N SER A 275 15.76 10.63 16.87
CA SER A 275 17.22 10.44 17.06
C SER A 275 17.92 9.80 15.86
N LEU A 276 17.18 9.27 14.87
CA LEU A 276 17.74 8.75 13.61
C LEU A 276 18.25 9.87 12.67
N ILE A 277 17.80 11.12 12.86
CA ILE A 277 18.16 12.25 11.97
C ILE A 277 19.64 12.62 12.15
N ASN A 278 20.33 12.74 11.03
CA ASN A 278 21.66 13.36 10.91
C ASN A 278 21.75 14.14 9.59
N GLU A 279 22.94 14.68 9.27
CA GLU A 279 23.22 15.47 8.07
C GLU A 279 23.09 14.70 6.72
N GLU A 280 22.93 13.37 6.76
CA GLU A 280 22.71 12.50 5.61
C GLU A 280 21.29 11.90 5.61
N THR A 281 20.34 12.53 6.30
CA THR A 281 18.97 12.05 6.42
C THR A 281 18.04 12.84 5.53
N LEU A 282 17.22 12.15 4.71
CA LEU A 282 16.05 12.71 4.05
C LEU A 282 14.80 12.40 4.88
N VAL A 283 13.93 13.38 5.08
CA VAL A 283 12.67 13.23 5.79
C VAL A 283 11.53 13.58 4.83
N LEU A 284 10.71 12.59 4.48
CA LEU A 284 9.56 12.73 3.59
C LEU A 284 8.29 12.60 4.43
N VAL A 285 7.44 13.62 4.42
CA VAL A 285 6.22 13.68 5.23
C VAL A 285 4.99 13.73 4.33
N PHE A 286 4.15 12.73 4.39
CA PHE A 286 2.86 12.69 3.72
C PHE A 286 1.82 13.47 4.52
N GLY A 287 1.52 14.69 4.11
CA GLY A 287 0.61 15.58 4.79
C GLY A 287 -0.86 15.24 4.53
N SER A 288 -1.64 15.13 5.61
CA SER A 288 -3.07 14.88 5.55
C SER A 288 -3.85 16.12 5.07
N ARG A 289 -4.96 15.90 4.35
CA ARG A 289 -5.92 16.98 4.06
C ARG A 289 -6.85 17.28 5.23
N ASP A 290 -6.99 16.35 6.17
CA ASP A 290 -7.79 16.59 7.38
C ASP A 290 -7.21 17.75 8.19
N ALA A 291 -8.00 18.79 8.39
CA ALA A 291 -7.52 20.07 8.96
C ALA A 291 -6.97 19.92 10.38
N TYR A 292 -7.43 18.94 11.16
CA TYR A 292 -6.92 18.69 12.51
C TYR A 292 -5.60 17.94 12.46
N THR A 293 -5.53 16.87 11.69
CA THR A 293 -4.32 16.05 11.51
C THR A 293 -3.19 16.86 10.89
N LYS A 294 -3.48 17.66 9.85
CA LYS A 294 -2.51 18.54 9.17
C LYS A 294 -1.76 19.47 10.13
N ARG A 295 -2.37 19.93 11.20
CA ARG A 295 -1.69 20.78 12.19
C ARG A 295 -0.49 20.07 12.81
N TYR A 296 -0.64 18.81 13.19
CA TYR A 296 0.43 18.01 13.75
C TYR A 296 1.52 17.68 12.71
N ASP A 297 1.12 17.45 11.45
CA ASP A 297 2.07 17.24 10.36
C ASP A 297 2.92 18.49 10.16
N LEU A 298 2.29 19.67 10.05
CA LEU A 298 2.97 20.96 9.88
C LEU A 298 3.86 21.33 11.08
N ASP A 299 3.42 21.07 12.30
CA ASP A 299 4.21 21.33 13.49
C ASP A 299 5.50 20.51 13.51
N LEU A 300 5.43 19.22 13.10
CA LEU A 300 6.62 18.39 12.98
C LEU A 300 7.52 18.84 11.84
N VAL A 301 6.95 19.14 10.68
CA VAL A 301 7.73 19.60 9.51
C VAL A 301 8.52 20.88 9.86
N ARG A 302 7.87 21.86 10.51
CA ARG A 302 8.53 23.09 10.98
C ARG A 302 9.63 22.81 11.98
N GLU A 303 9.38 21.90 12.93
CA GLU A 303 10.38 21.51 13.94
C GLU A 303 11.61 20.88 13.29
N VAL A 304 11.44 19.86 12.43
CA VAL A 304 12.57 19.17 11.79
C VAL A 304 13.33 20.07 10.83
N ALA A 305 12.64 20.93 10.10
CA ALA A 305 13.27 21.92 9.23
C ALA A 305 14.01 23.00 10.04
N GLY A 306 13.43 23.43 11.17
CA GLY A 306 14.03 24.40 12.08
C GLY A 306 15.26 23.89 12.83
N ASP A 307 15.35 22.60 13.08
CA ASP A 307 16.55 21.96 13.67
C ASP A 307 17.78 22.04 12.74
N GLN A 308 17.61 22.18 11.43
CA GLN A 308 18.67 22.29 10.42
C GLN A 308 19.68 21.14 10.44
N ILE A 309 19.27 19.94 10.86
CA ILE A 309 20.12 18.74 10.92
C ILE A 309 19.93 17.88 9.68
N ALA A 310 18.66 17.60 9.31
CA ALA A 310 18.35 16.78 8.15
C ALA A 310 18.87 17.38 6.85
N ARG A 311 19.38 16.54 5.95
CA ARG A 311 19.82 16.94 4.61
C ARG A 311 18.73 17.66 3.84
N LYS A 312 17.49 17.15 3.93
CA LYS A 312 16.33 17.70 3.27
C LYS A 312 15.05 17.25 3.98
N VAL A 313 14.08 18.13 4.04
CA VAL A 313 12.70 17.85 4.45
C VAL A 313 11.81 18.06 3.23
N VAL A 314 10.98 17.05 2.89
CA VAL A 314 10.02 17.09 1.79
C VAL A 314 8.62 16.90 2.36
N PHE A 315 7.70 17.79 2.04
CA PHE A 315 6.32 17.76 2.47
C PHE A 315 5.36 17.57 1.30
N PHE A 316 4.59 16.51 1.34
CA PHE A 316 3.56 16.23 0.35
C PHE A 316 2.25 16.88 0.81
N THR A 317 1.63 17.67 -0.04
CA THR A 317 0.45 18.45 0.33
C THR A 317 -0.48 18.69 -0.85
N GLU A 318 -1.72 19.07 -0.58
CA GLU A 318 -2.67 19.49 -1.63
C GLU A 318 -2.49 20.94 -2.06
N HIS A 319 -2.11 21.81 -1.12
CA HIS A 319 -1.86 23.23 -1.38
C HIS A 319 -0.52 23.62 -0.78
N ARG A 320 0.11 24.62 -1.38
CA ARG A 320 1.36 25.17 -0.87
C ARG A 320 1.14 25.76 0.52
N GLU A 321 1.97 25.35 1.46
CA GLU A 321 1.97 25.83 2.84
C GLU A 321 3.09 26.85 3.04
N ASP A 322 2.94 27.74 4.04
CA ASP A 322 4.00 28.67 4.46
C ASP A 322 5.02 27.94 5.32
N LEU A 323 6.05 27.41 4.68
CA LEU A 323 7.11 26.58 5.27
C LEU A 323 8.47 27.04 4.76
N GLU A 324 9.37 27.35 5.69
CA GLU A 324 10.75 27.70 5.38
C GLU A 324 11.64 26.45 5.33
N ASN A 325 12.58 26.40 4.39
CA ASN A 325 13.56 25.31 4.22
C ASN A 325 12.94 23.91 3.98
N VAL A 326 11.71 23.85 3.47
CA VAL A 326 10.98 22.62 3.16
C VAL A 326 10.67 22.60 1.67
N GLU A 327 11.02 21.50 1.01
CA GLU A 327 10.57 21.21 -0.34
C GLU A 327 9.12 20.72 -0.29
N GLN A 328 8.28 21.17 -1.21
CA GLN A 328 6.87 20.81 -1.21
C GLN A 328 6.48 20.16 -2.52
N VAL A 329 5.97 18.93 -2.43
CA VAL A 329 5.31 18.23 -3.54
C VAL A 329 3.82 18.55 -3.48
N VAL A 330 3.39 19.46 -4.34
CA VAL A 330 2.01 19.96 -4.34
C VAL A 330 1.19 19.22 -5.39
N LEU A 331 0.18 18.45 -4.94
CA LEU A 331 -0.74 17.70 -5.79
C LEU A 331 -2.18 18.11 -5.45
N GLU A 332 -2.67 19.14 -6.14
CA GLU A 332 -3.97 19.77 -5.87
C GLU A 332 -5.13 18.85 -6.27
N SER A 333 -6.09 18.68 -5.36
CA SER A 333 -7.36 18.02 -5.62
C SER A 333 -8.37 18.35 -4.53
N ASP A 334 -9.58 18.73 -4.93
CA ASP A 334 -10.68 19.02 -4.01
C ASP A 334 -11.52 17.77 -3.66
N ILE A 335 -11.40 16.69 -4.45
CA ILE A 335 -12.27 15.51 -4.34
C ILE A 335 -11.61 14.28 -3.74
N LEU A 336 -10.26 14.24 -3.66
CA LEU A 336 -9.55 13.08 -3.16
C LEU A 336 -9.35 13.15 -1.64
N GLU A 337 -9.92 12.19 -0.93
CA GLU A 337 -9.57 11.90 0.47
C GLU A 337 -8.18 11.30 0.58
N ASP A 338 -7.58 11.29 1.78
CA ASP A 338 -6.19 10.84 2.01
C ASP A 338 -5.91 9.44 1.45
N SER A 339 -6.85 8.50 1.57
CA SER A 339 -6.69 7.14 1.03
C SER A 339 -6.60 7.10 -0.51
N TYR A 340 -7.24 8.03 -1.21
CA TYR A 340 -7.10 8.18 -2.66
C TYR A 340 -5.85 8.99 -3.02
N ARG A 341 -5.44 9.95 -2.19
CA ARG A 341 -4.18 10.70 -2.35
C ARG A 341 -2.94 9.82 -2.15
N ALA A 342 -3.10 8.69 -1.47
CA ALA A 342 -2.05 7.68 -1.31
C ALA A 342 -1.48 7.19 -2.65
N PHE A 343 -2.27 7.19 -3.73
CA PHE A 343 -1.82 6.71 -5.06
C PHE A 343 -0.72 7.56 -5.69
N PRO A 344 -0.89 8.86 -5.93
CA PRO A 344 0.21 9.68 -6.47
C PRO A 344 1.39 9.79 -5.50
N TYR A 345 1.18 9.73 -4.18
CA TYR A 345 2.26 9.77 -3.20
C TYR A 345 3.12 8.50 -3.23
N ILE A 346 2.50 7.31 -3.33
CA ILE A 346 3.27 6.08 -3.44
C ILE A 346 3.98 5.95 -4.78
N VAL A 347 3.41 6.45 -5.88
CA VAL A 347 4.10 6.50 -7.18
C VAL A 347 5.38 7.33 -7.09
N TYR A 348 5.34 8.48 -6.43
CA TYR A 348 6.54 9.28 -6.15
C TYR A 348 7.58 8.48 -5.34
N ALA A 349 7.14 7.83 -4.26
CA ALA A 349 8.04 7.04 -3.41
C ALA A 349 8.63 5.82 -4.14
N GLN A 350 7.87 5.18 -5.03
CA GLN A 350 8.35 4.08 -5.87
C GLN A 350 9.41 4.57 -6.88
N LEU A 351 9.18 5.72 -7.54
CA LEU A 351 10.17 6.34 -8.42
C LEU A 351 11.45 6.72 -7.66
N PHE A 352 11.30 7.34 -6.49
CA PHE A 352 12.42 7.70 -5.65
C PHE A 352 13.23 6.45 -5.21
N SER A 353 12.55 5.37 -4.87
CA SER A 353 13.17 4.10 -4.47
C SER A 353 13.91 3.44 -5.64
N LEU A 354 13.31 3.46 -6.84
CA LEU A 354 13.93 2.97 -8.08
C LEU A 354 15.22 3.74 -8.40
N LEU A 355 15.16 5.07 -8.40
CA LEU A 355 16.32 5.92 -8.68
C LEU A 355 17.40 5.78 -7.60
N THR A 356 17.00 5.69 -6.33
CA THR A 356 17.94 5.43 -5.22
C THR A 356 18.63 4.07 -5.38
N SER A 357 17.92 3.03 -5.83
CA SER A 357 18.51 1.73 -6.13
C SER A 357 19.63 1.85 -7.18
N LEU A 358 19.37 2.58 -8.27
CA LEU A 358 20.36 2.83 -9.31
C LEU A 358 21.57 3.64 -8.79
N LYS A 359 21.31 4.67 -7.97
CA LYS A 359 22.36 5.49 -7.32
C LYS A 359 23.30 4.63 -6.49
N VAL A 360 22.78 3.71 -5.68
CA VAL A 360 23.60 2.82 -4.84
C VAL A 360 24.13 1.62 -5.61
N LYS A 361 24.01 1.64 -6.94
CA LYS A 361 24.48 0.57 -7.85
C LYS A 361 23.89 -0.79 -7.49
N ASN A 362 22.58 -0.83 -7.23
CA ASN A 362 21.81 -2.05 -7.10
C ASN A 362 20.98 -2.29 -8.37
N ARG A 363 20.35 -3.46 -8.48
CA ARG A 363 19.53 -3.88 -9.62
C ARG A 363 18.06 -3.99 -9.18
N PRO A 364 17.21 -3.01 -9.47
CA PRO A 364 15.82 -2.98 -8.97
C PRO A 364 15.00 -4.24 -9.29
N ASP A 365 15.17 -4.83 -10.48
CA ASP A 365 14.39 -5.99 -10.90
C ASP A 365 14.75 -7.26 -10.09
N THR A 366 15.98 -7.33 -9.59
CA THR A 366 16.50 -8.45 -8.78
C THR A 366 17.40 -7.92 -7.66
N PRO A 367 16.81 -7.22 -6.65
CA PRO A 367 17.59 -6.41 -5.72
C PRO A 367 18.38 -7.21 -4.69
N SER A 368 18.07 -8.49 -4.45
CA SER A 368 18.75 -9.33 -3.45
C SER A 368 20.02 -9.95 -4.02
N PRO A 369 21.23 -9.43 -3.72
CA PRO A 369 22.48 -9.94 -4.29
C PRO A 369 22.81 -11.36 -3.82
N THR A 370 22.33 -11.74 -2.64
CA THR A 370 22.56 -13.05 -2.01
C THR A 370 21.52 -14.11 -2.40
N GLY A 371 20.39 -13.68 -3.01
CA GLY A 371 19.25 -14.56 -3.30
C GLY A 371 18.52 -15.05 -2.04
N THR A 372 18.80 -14.50 -0.87
CA THR A 372 18.15 -14.89 0.40
C THR A 372 16.75 -14.32 0.55
N VAL A 373 16.44 -13.26 -0.18
CA VAL A 373 15.09 -12.67 -0.26
C VAL A 373 14.57 -12.87 -1.68
N ASN A 374 13.37 -13.41 -1.79
CA ASN A 374 12.77 -13.82 -3.06
C ASN A 374 11.42 -13.15 -3.31
N ARG A 375 11.06 -12.99 -4.59
CA ARG A 375 9.75 -12.43 -5.02
C ARG A 375 8.55 -13.15 -4.37
N VAL A 376 8.64 -14.46 -4.20
CA VAL A 376 7.70 -15.27 -3.42
C VAL A 376 8.49 -15.88 -2.28
N VAL A 377 8.05 -15.64 -1.06
CA VAL A 377 8.71 -16.15 0.15
C VAL A 377 8.82 -17.67 0.10
N GLN A 378 9.99 -18.19 0.43
CA GLN A 378 10.30 -19.62 0.45
C GLN A 378 10.77 -20.04 1.85
N GLY A 379 10.61 -21.34 2.16
CA GLY A 379 11.12 -21.92 3.40
C GLY A 379 10.28 -21.67 4.66
N VAL A 380 9.10 -21.08 4.52
CA VAL A 380 8.17 -20.95 5.66
C VAL A 380 7.56 -22.31 5.99
N ILE A 381 7.69 -22.69 7.25
CA ILE A 381 7.08 -23.91 7.79
C ILE A 381 5.77 -23.54 8.46
N ILE A 382 4.67 -24.05 7.93
CA ILE A 382 3.35 -23.91 8.56
C ILE A 382 3.12 -25.11 9.49
N HIS A 383 2.95 -24.85 10.77
CA HIS A 383 2.63 -25.86 11.76
C HIS A 383 1.12 -26.12 11.82
N PRO A 384 0.69 -27.39 11.97
CA PRO A 384 -0.73 -27.69 12.16
C PRO A 384 -1.24 -27.02 13.46
N PHE A 385 -2.33 -26.28 13.34
CA PHE A 385 -3.00 -25.73 14.50
C PHE A 385 -3.92 -26.81 15.12
N GLN A 386 -3.68 -27.12 16.37
CA GLN A 386 -4.47 -28.05 17.18
C GLN A 386 -5.16 -27.26 18.30
N GLN A 387 -6.47 -27.34 18.34
CA GLN A 387 -7.28 -26.81 19.47
C GLN A 387 -7.13 -27.70 20.71
#